data_1c749a7393e3cf19a70a1ddbf46d75e7
#
_entry.id   1c749a7393e3cf19a70a1ddbf46d75e7
#
_cell.length_a   1.000
_cell.length_b   1.000
_cell.length_c   1.000
_cell.angle_alpha   90.00
_cell.angle_beta   90.00
_cell.angle_gamma   90.00
#
_symmetry.space_group_name_H-M   'P 1'
#
loop_
_entity.id
_entity.type
_entity.pdbx_description
1 polymer ?
#
loop_
_entity_poly.entity_id
_entity_poly.type
_entity_poly.pdbx_seq_one_letter_code
_entity_poly.pdbx_strand_id
1 'polypeptide(L)'
;MNKTIKLLCTWAAGLLLAGCSSEADMSKLMDWQSNPDAVHFTASVNNATTRTNPAATDDAQTKFNENDQVTVSNNGNQADYAYNGTSWVPAIADKYLLWDRSNLAFNCWYPAGGNNTATVGYLTADQSSEELMAKSDYMNAEKTLQTADEALNFNLERKTARLILKISGFTEQFESTPTIKHVRIVSMASTAAGETNSIDITPLTNGEGGIGTTYTALVAPGEVVAKFYFTDNTSTEEPLTMTTNVTAAGSSYIYYLIVGKKKIEVTGIKAGPWTTASGTTTGDLICYPYVTFTADQAQTFKMTVQGNYKISGLQYSVNFGKWEDVVADKDVLFGGANGTLRLRGTNTDGTASTRTEYSTIKFTNKAVKVACTGDIRTLLNWSNYSTVETKNARFCHLFRYCSVLSSAPELPAIELRDYCYYYMFMGCTSLTSTPELPATELRGYCYYSMFDGCTSLKTAPDLPATRLVIYCYKSMFNGCTSLTSAPKLPAKTLAYYCYSTMFSGCTSLTSAPELPAIELGERCYQGMFDGCTSLTSAPELKATTLAEGCYYTMFKGCTKLSSVTMLAPSDQILKATNCCYNWLYNAGTDETVTSRTLIVTDEAAYKALESKTKYLPANWKKGATNTTVKYYTPKQ
;
A
#
# COMPACT_ATOMS: atom_id res chain seq x y z
N MET A 1 41.33 65.45 21.70
CA MET A 1 40.90 65.51 20.31
C MET A 1 39.51 64.94 20.24
N ASN A 2 38.55 65.69 19.81
CA ASN A 2 37.19 65.52 19.36
C ASN A 2 36.10 66.12 20.26
N LYS A 3 36.06 67.44 20.28
CA LYS A 3 34.90 68.22 20.69
C LYS A 3 34.30 69.05 19.52
N THR A 4 34.70 68.76 18.26
CA THR A 4 34.37 69.68 17.13
C THR A 4 33.37 69.07 16.09
N ILE A 5 32.84 67.88 16.32
CA ILE A 5 31.89 67.27 15.38
C ILE A 5 30.42 67.32 15.88
N LYS A 6 30.18 67.72 17.14
CA LYS A 6 28.77 67.79 17.67
C LYS A 6 28.07 69.13 17.41
N LEU A 7 28.69 70.08 16.71
CA LEU A 7 28.13 71.44 16.51
C LEU A 7 27.68 71.73 15.05
N LEU A 8 27.76 70.73 14.12
CA LEU A 8 27.34 70.95 12.74
C LEU A 8 26.00 70.27 12.38
N CYS A 9 25.45 69.45 13.26
CA CYS A 9 24.11 68.82 13.02
C CYS A 9 22.93 69.64 13.56
N THR A 10 23.14 70.72 14.31
CA THR A 10 22.05 71.52 14.91
C THR A 10 21.64 72.74 14.10
N TRP A 11 22.24 73.02 12.94
CA TRP A 11 21.85 74.15 12.07
C TRP A 11 21.22 73.76 10.74
N ALA A 12 21.09 72.45 10.40
CA ALA A 12 20.37 72.00 9.21
C ALA A 12 18.88 71.74 9.45
N ALA A 13 18.39 71.67 10.68
CA ALA A 13 17.02 71.43 11.04
C ALA A 13 16.10 72.67 11.06
N GLY A 14 16.65 73.86 10.79
CA GLY A 14 15.94 75.13 10.95
C GLY A 14 15.39 75.78 9.66
N LEU A 15 15.53 75.18 8.46
CA LEU A 15 15.16 75.83 7.20
C LEU A 15 14.30 74.99 6.23
N LEU A 16 13.69 73.95 6.67
CA LEU A 16 12.76 73.14 5.86
C LEU A 16 11.32 73.06 6.41
N LEU A 17 10.95 73.98 7.31
CA LEU A 17 9.58 74.05 7.86
C LEU A 17 8.68 75.09 7.16
N ALA A 18 8.71 75.16 5.84
CA ALA A 18 7.76 75.95 5.11
C ALA A 18 7.27 75.18 3.88
N GLY A 19 6.39 74.16 4.09
CA GLY A 19 5.78 73.49 2.98
C GLY A 19 5.12 72.11 3.22
N CYS A 20 5.04 71.61 4.45
CA CYS A 20 4.30 70.35 4.73
C CYS A 20 3.02 70.65 5.50
N SER A 21 1.89 70.47 4.87
CA SER A 21 0.56 70.79 5.37
C SER A 21 -0.25 69.56 5.88
N SER A 22 0.38 68.49 6.38
CA SER A 22 -0.35 67.48 7.15
C SER A 22 0.57 66.72 8.11
N GLU A 23 0.07 66.45 9.32
CA GLU A 23 0.74 65.59 10.33
C GLU A 23 1.09 64.20 9.75
N ALA A 24 0.36 63.72 8.76
CA ALA A 24 0.60 62.43 8.10
C ALA A 24 1.90 62.40 7.26
N ASP A 25 2.44 63.53 6.82
CA ASP A 25 3.70 63.59 6.08
C ASP A 25 4.92 63.67 6.98
N MET A 26 4.77 64.19 8.21
CA MET A 26 5.88 64.26 9.17
C MET A 26 6.20 62.92 9.86
N SER A 27 5.19 62.04 10.02
CA SER A 27 5.40 60.71 10.60
C SER A 27 6.22 59.79 9.68
N LYS A 28 6.19 60.04 8.36
CA LYS A 28 6.99 59.30 7.36
C LYS A 28 8.48 59.65 7.32
N LEU A 29 8.87 60.76 7.94
CA LEU A 29 10.24 61.23 7.99
C LEU A 29 10.98 60.84 9.29
N MET A 30 10.28 60.25 10.24
CA MET A 30 10.86 59.75 11.48
C MET A 30 11.48 58.37 11.30
N ASP A 31 12.62 58.15 11.93
CA ASP A 31 13.21 56.81 12.02
C ASP A 31 12.21 55.85 12.69
N TRP A 32 12.01 54.66 12.10
CA TRP A 32 11.08 53.64 12.57
C TRP A 32 11.17 53.42 14.10
N GLN A 33 12.39 53.43 14.67
CA GLN A 33 12.60 53.18 16.10
C GLN A 33 12.06 54.30 16.99
N SER A 34 12.00 55.52 16.49
CA SER A 34 11.57 56.72 17.24
C SER A 34 10.14 57.17 16.89
N ASN A 35 9.51 56.57 15.88
CA ASN A 35 8.16 56.92 15.47
C ASN A 35 7.14 56.29 16.39
N PRO A 36 6.34 57.08 17.14
CA PRO A 36 5.35 56.53 18.08
C PRO A 36 4.18 55.79 17.38
N ASP A 37 3.97 56.06 16.10
CA ASP A 37 2.91 55.44 15.30
C ASP A 37 3.40 54.25 14.47
N ALA A 38 4.70 53.91 14.55
CA ALA A 38 5.23 52.75 13.89
C ALA A 38 4.82 51.44 14.60
N VAL A 39 4.43 50.44 13.81
CA VAL A 39 4.08 49.13 14.36
C VAL A 39 5.34 48.37 14.79
N HIS A 40 5.39 48.06 16.09
CA HIS A 40 6.37 47.17 16.70
C HIS A 40 5.69 45.89 17.16
N PHE A 41 6.30 44.74 16.94
CA PHE A 41 5.72 43.45 17.28
C PHE A 41 6.78 42.40 17.58
N THR A 42 6.35 41.32 18.19
CA THR A 42 7.09 40.07 18.25
C THR A 42 6.35 38.98 17.49
N ALA A 43 7.07 38.00 16.97
CA ALA A 43 6.46 36.84 16.31
C ALA A 43 7.12 35.54 16.81
N SER A 44 6.29 34.52 17.03
CA SER A 44 6.69 33.16 17.38
C SER A 44 5.95 32.16 16.50
N VAL A 45 6.38 30.91 16.50
CA VAL A 45 5.70 29.84 15.76
C VAL A 45 5.15 28.83 16.76
N ASN A 46 3.83 28.61 16.74
CA ASN A 46 3.13 27.64 17.59
C ASN A 46 3.52 27.72 19.08
N ASN A 47 3.58 28.95 19.64
CA ASN A 47 4.04 29.24 20.99
C ASN A 47 5.51 28.88 21.31
N ALA A 48 6.30 28.44 20.33
CA ALA A 48 7.74 28.38 20.46
C ALA A 48 8.34 29.71 20.07
N THR A 49 9.34 30.18 20.79
CA THR A 49 10.05 31.44 20.45
C THR A 49 10.87 31.37 19.17
N THR A 50 10.65 30.30 18.36
CA THR A 50 11.65 29.92 17.37
C THR A 50 11.07 29.03 16.29
N ARG A 51 11.56 29.18 15.04
CA ARG A 51 11.15 28.47 13.83
C ARG A 51 11.99 27.21 13.58
N THR A 52 11.39 26.11 13.10
CA THR A 52 12.11 24.96 12.58
C THR A 52 12.48 25.18 11.11
N ASN A 53 13.70 24.83 10.71
CA ASN A 53 14.08 24.80 9.29
C ASN A 53 13.26 23.73 8.57
N PRO A 54 12.47 24.07 7.52
CA PRO A 54 11.65 23.10 6.80
C PRO A 54 12.46 22.01 6.09
N ALA A 55 13.74 22.28 5.76
CA ALA A 55 14.64 21.32 5.14
C ALA A 55 15.28 20.33 6.11
N ALA A 56 15.32 20.65 7.43
CA ALA A 56 15.96 19.78 8.41
C ALA A 56 15.22 18.44 8.53
N THR A 57 15.96 17.34 8.46
CA THR A 57 15.45 15.99 8.67
C THR A 57 15.31 15.63 10.14
N ASP A 58 15.99 16.37 11.05
CA ASP A 58 15.99 16.20 12.49
C ASP A 58 15.34 17.39 13.20
N ASP A 59 14.67 17.12 14.31
CA ASP A 59 13.69 17.98 14.98
C ASP A 59 14.27 19.22 15.73
N ALA A 60 15.47 19.67 15.43
CA ALA A 60 16.24 20.53 16.34
C ALA A 60 16.27 22.03 15.99
N GLN A 61 15.37 22.54 15.14
CA GLN A 61 15.47 23.96 14.79
C GLN A 61 14.26 24.78 15.20
N THR A 62 14.49 25.71 16.05
CA THR A 62 13.48 26.49 16.77
C THR A 62 13.64 28.01 16.63
N LYS A 63 14.30 28.54 15.59
CA LYS A 63 14.53 30.01 15.46
C LYS A 63 14.17 30.50 14.06
N PHE A 64 13.58 31.71 13.98
CA PHE A 64 13.64 32.49 12.76
C PHE A 64 15.10 32.69 12.40
N ASN A 65 15.43 32.52 11.12
CA ASN A 65 16.77 32.80 10.64
C ASN A 65 16.93 34.32 10.43
N GLU A 66 18.13 34.81 10.56
CA GLU A 66 18.43 36.18 10.15
C GLU A 66 18.03 36.38 8.68
N ASN A 67 17.33 37.47 8.40
CA ASN A 67 16.70 37.84 7.12
C ASN A 67 15.40 37.08 6.76
N ASP A 68 14.84 36.19 7.60
CA ASP A 68 13.47 35.78 7.45
C ASP A 68 12.55 36.99 7.43
N GLN A 69 11.55 37.01 6.53
CA GLN A 69 10.65 38.14 6.37
C GLN A 69 9.18 37.74 6.57
N VAL A 70 8.46 38.62 7.27
CA VAL A 70 7.01 38.52 7.44
C VAL A 70 6.33 39.77 6.91
N THR A 71 5.10 39.65 6.46
CA THR A 71 4.25 40.81 6.20
C THR A 71 3.30 41.01 7.38
N VAL A 72 3.17 42.22 7.85
CA VAL A 72 2.17 42.62 8.85
C VAL A 72 1.20 43.58 8.19
N SER A 73 -0.09 43.39 8.44
CA SER A 73 -1.15 44.27 7.93
C SER A 73 -2.11 44.74 9.00
N ASN A 74 -2.65 45.93 8.82
CA ASN A 74 -3.72 46.52 9.60
C ASN A 74 -4.55 47.42 8.68
N ASN A 75 -5.87 47.25 8.72
CA ASN A 75 -6.84 48.06 7.97
C ASN A 75 -6.50 48.24 6.46
N GLY A 76 -6.06 47.16 5.79
CA GLY A 76 -5.71 47.16 4.37
C GLY A 76 -4.31 47.72 4.04
N ASN A 77 -3.60 48.37 4.97
CA ASN A 77 -2.22 48.73 4.83
C ASN A 77 -1.33 47.55 5.26
N GLN A 78 -0.17 47.39 4.63
CA GLN A 78 0.79 46.33 4.96
C GLN A 78 2.25 46.77 4.76
N ALA A 79 3.14 46.12 5.51
CA ALA A 79 4.59 46.29 5.35
C ALA A 79 5.32 45.00 5.66
N ASP A 80 6.48 44.83 5.04
CA ASP A 80 7.35 43.67 5.24
C ASP A 80 8.44 44.00 6.28
N TYR A 81 8.67 43.04 7.17
CA TYR A 81 9.65 43.11 8.23
C TYR A 81 10.62 41.93 8.17
N ALA A 82 11.90 42.19 8.36
CA ALA A 82 12.96 41.20 8.39
C ALA A 82 13.40 40.93 9.84
N TYR A 83 13.73 39.68 10.14
CA TYR A 83 14.31 39.31 11.42
C TYR A 83 15.84 39.54 11.40
N ASN A 84 16.36 40.38 12.30
CA ASN A 84 17.80 40.73 12.36
C ASN A 84 18.59 39.86 13.35
N GLY A 85 18.06 38.72 13.77
CA GLY A 85 18.64 37.84 14.78
C GLY A 85 18.17 38.12 16.21
N THR A 86 17.56 39.29 16.47
CA THR A 86 17.05 39.69 17.80
C THR A 86 15.65 40.28 17.77
N SER A 87 15.30 41.01 16.74
CA SER A 87 13.99 41.69 16.60
C SER A 87 13.56 41.79 15.14
N TRP A 88 12.31 42.11 14.93
CA TRP A 88 11.72 42.38 13.61
C TRP A 88 11.92 43.86 13.29
N VAL A 89 12.55 44.16 12.15
CA VAL A 89 12.81 45.51 11.67
C VAL A 89 12.23 45.67 10.26
N PRO A 90 11.85 46.85 9.79
CA PRO A 90 11.38 47.03 8.43
C PRO A 90 12.36 46.43 7.42
N ALA A 91 11.87 45.64 6.48
CA ALA A 91 12.69 45.03 5.43
C ALA A 91 13.32 46.10 4.50
N ILE A 92 12.65 47.24 4.36
CA ILE A 92 13.14 48.46 3.71
C ILE A 92 13.00 49.61 4.72
N ALA A 93 14.07 50.28 5.04
CA ALA A 93 14.17 51.22 6.16
C ALA A 93 13.03 52.28 6.24
N ASP A 94 12.57 52.76 5.09
CA ASP A 94 11.54 53.79 5.01
C ASP A 94 10.12 53.23 4.73
N LYS A 95 9.96 51.90 4.74
CA LYS A 95 8.69 51.25 4.46
C LYS A 95 8.24 50.40 5.63
N TYR A 96 7.55 51.02 6.57
CA TYR A 96 6.98 50.37 7.72
C TYR A 96 5.49 50.71 7.89
N LEU A 97 4.76 49.88 8.60
CA LEU A 97 3.35 50.06 8.86
C LEU A 97 3.14 51.13 9.92
N LEU A 98 2.36 52.17 9.60
CA LEU A 98 1.88 53.18 10.52
C LEU A 98 0.49 52.77 11.03
N TRP A 99 0.28 52.96 12.31
CA TRP A 99 -0.95 52.60 13.01
C TRP A 99 -1.56 53.79 13.73
N ASP A 100 -2.76 54.19 13.33
CA ASP A 100 -3.51 55.30 13.95
C ASP A 100 -4.22 54.94 15.24
N ARG A 101 -4.01 53.67 15.73
CA ARG A 101 -4.59 53.08 16.96
C ARG A 101 -6.11 52.96 16.92
N SER A 102 -6.78 53.19 15.79
CA SER A 102 -8.21 53.08 15.64
C SER A 102 -8.67 51.63 15.36
N ASN A 103 -7.89 50.87 14.58
CA ASN A 103 -8.17 49.50 14.25
C ASN A 103 -7.23 48.57 15.03
N LEU A 104 -7.78 47.75 15.92
CA LEU A 104 -7.05 46.83 16.80
C LEU A 104 -6.78 45.45 16.19
N ALA A 105 -7.24 45.17 14.96
CA ALA A 105 -7.10 43.88 14.28
C ALA A 105 -5.86 43.90 13.37
N PHE A 106 -4.96 42.96 13.58
CA PHE A 106 -3.73 42.77 12.79
C PHE A 106 -3.66 41.38 12.21
N ASN A 107 -3.06 41.28 11.04
CA ASN A 107 -2.67 39.99 10.43
C ASN A 107 -1.16 39.97 10.22
N CYS A 108 -0.56 38.79 10.41
CA CYS A 108 0.83 38.54 10.13
C CYS A 108 0.97 37.24 9.36
N TRP A 109 1.79 37.21 8.31
CA TRP A 109 2.05 35.97 7.57
C TRP A 109 3.50 35.89 7.09
N TYR A 110 3.94 34.66 6.92
CA TYR A 110 5.25 34.25 6.42
C TYR A 110 5.06 33.27 5.25
N PRO A 111 5.86 33.31 4.18
CA PRO A 111 6.88 34.34 3.89
C PRO A 111 6.25 35.68 3.49
N ALA A 112 7.02 36.76 3.59
CA ALA A 112 6.58 38.09 3.19
C ALA A 112 6.20 38.14 1.71
N GLY A 113 5.30 39.08 1.36
CA GLY A 113 4.83 39.30 -0.02
C GLY A 113 3.82 38.26 -0.50
N GLY A 114 3.52 37.23 0.30
CA GLY A 114 2.46 36.24 0.02
C GLY A 114 1.06 36.83 0.18
N ASN A 115 0.05 36.12 -0.30
CA ASN A 115 -1.37 36.54 -0.15
C ASN A 115 -1.97 35.87 1.11
N ASN A 116 -2.46 36.65 2.04
CA ASN A 116 -3.03 36.20 3.32
C ASN A 116 -4.28 35.30 3.17
N THR A 117 -4.89 35.25 1.98
CA THR A 117 -6.14 34.51 1.72
C THR A 117 -5.94 33.17 0.99
N ALA A 118 -4.70 32.80 0.67
CA ALA A 118 -4.45 31.66 -0.19
C ALA A 118 -4.60 30.32 0.54
N THR A 119 -5.54 29.51 0.12
CA THR A 119 -5.73 28.14 0.59
C THR A 119 -4.75 27.14 -0.04
N VAL A 120 -4.11 27.45 -1.17
CA VAL A 120 -3.16 26.55 -1.89
C VAL A 120 -2.07 27.32 -2.65
N GLY A 121 -2.24 28.60 -2.92
CA GLY A 121 -1.31 29.42 -3.74
C GLY A 121 0.05 29.70 -3.08
N TYR A 122 0.28 29.20 -1.87
CA TYR A 122 1.57 29.32 -1.16
C TYR A 122 2.55 28.19 -1.46
N LEU A 123 2.10 27.04 -2.03
CA LEU A 123 3.01 25.98 -2.40
C LEU A 123 3.69 26.31 -3.74
N THR A 124 4.98 26.09 -3.81
CA THR A 124 5.78 26.19 -5.04
C THR A 124 5.97 24.79 -5.64
N ALA A 125 5.96 24.71 -6.97
CA ALA A 125 6.19 23.47 -7.71
C ALA A 125 7.66 23.02 -7.62
N ASP A 126 8.58 23.95 -7.50
CA ASP A 126 10.00 23.66 -7.31
C ASP A 126 10.39 23.89 -5.84
N GLN A 127 10.68 22.77 -5.16
CA GLN A 127 11.19 22.74 -3.79
C GLN A 127 12.52 21.97 -3.73
N SER A 128 13.29 21.95 -4.83
CA SER A 128 14.52 21.16 -4.98
C SER A 128 15.70 21.68 -4.15
N SER A 129 15.59 22.86 -3.56
CA SER A 129 16.57 23.40 -2.60
C SER A 129 15.89 23.86 -1.31
N GLU A 130 16.69 24.03 -0.24
CA GLU A 130 16.19 24.54 1.05
C GLU A 130 15.55 25.92 0.91
N GLU A 131 16.17 26.80 0.11
CA GLU A 131 15.67 28.15 -0.14
C GLU A 131 14.32 28.12 -0.88
N LEU A 132 14.20 27.29 -1.91
CA LEU A 132 12.97 27.16 -2.69
C LEU A 132 11.86 26.52 -1.86
N MET A 133 12.18 25.50 -1.05
CA MET A 133 11.21 24.86 -0.15
C MET A 133 10.73 25.83 0.93
N ALA A 134 11.59 26.70 1.46
CA ALA A 134 11.23 27.69 2.48
C ALA A 134 10.13 28.66 1.99
N LYS A 135 10.05 28.93 0.68
CA LYS A 135 8.98 29.75 0.08
C LYS A 135 7.59 29.11 0.20
N SER A 136 7.53 27.82 0.43
CA SER A 136 6.29 27.06 0.66
C SER A 136 5.94 26.88 2.13
N ASP A 137 6.75 27.35 3.08
CA ASP A 137 6.49 27.22 4.53
C ASP A 137 5.54 28.33 5.00
N TYR A 138 4.28 28.28 4.53
CA TYR A 138 3.28 29.28 4.84
C TYR A 138 2.78 29.17 6.27
N MET A 139 2.82 30.31 6.95
CA MET A 139 2.31 30.49 8.31
C MET A 139 1.53 31.79 8.40
N ASN A 140 0.48 31.83 9.20
CA ASN A 140 -0.23 33.07 9.48
C ASN A 140 -0.66 33.16 10.96
N ALA A 141 -0.95 34.37 11.39
CA ALA A 141 -1.62 34.69 12.64
C ALA A 141 -2.53 35.90 12.47
N GLU A 142 -3.66 35.84 13.13
CA GLU A 142 -4.56 37.00 13.33
C GLU A 142 -4.51 37.38 14.79
N LYS A 143 -4.39 38.68 15.08
CA LYS A 143 -4.36 39.20 16.44
C LYS A 143 -5.26 40.42 16.53
N THR A 144 -6.24 40.37 17.43
CA THR A 144 -7.01 41.56 17.82
C THR A 144 -6.61 41.94 19.23
N LEU A 145 -6.09 43.17 19.37
CA LEU A 145 -5.72 43.75 20.67
C LEU A 145 -6.99 44.14 21.43
N GLN A 146 -6.91 44.09 22.76
CA GLN A 146 -8.01 44.55 23.61
C GLN A 146 -7.95 46.08 23.82
N THR A 147 -6.74 46.65 23.82
CA THR A 147 -6.49 48.09 23.92
C THR A 147 -5.32 48.46 23.02
N ALA A 148 -5.21 49.74 22.66
CA ALA A 148 -4.12 50.27 21.85
C ALA A 148 -2.74 50.22 22.53
N ASP A 149 -2.69 50.00 23.83
CA ASP A 149 -1.43 49.93 24.61
C ASP A 149 -0.98 48.47 24.83
N GLU A 150 -1.74 47.51 24.36
CA GLU A 150 -1.36 46.09 24.44
C GLU A 150 -0.19 45.79 23.49
N ALA A 151 0.78 45.01 23.96
CA ALA A 151 1.88 44.55 23.10
C ALA A 151 1.41 43.63 21.99
N LEU A 152 1.79 43.93 20.75
CA LEU A 152 1.44 43.13 19.58
C LEU A 152 2.38 41.92 19.47
N ASN A 153 1.83 40.75 19.78
CA ASN A 153 2.55 39.49 19.73
C ASN A 153 1.80 38.51 18.81
N PHE A 154 2.46 38.06 17.74
CA PHE A 154 1.92 37.07 16.84
C PHE A 154 2.39 35.67 17.21
N ASN A 155 1.48 34.71 17.17
CA ASN A 155 1.79 33.29 17.21
C ASN A 155 1.41 32.69 15.87
N LEU A 156 2.40 32.56 14.97
CA LEU A 156 2.21 32.08 13.62
C LEU A 156 1.93 30.58 13.62
N GLU A 157 0.86 30.17 12.96
CA GLU A 157 0.47 28.77 12.77
C GLU A 157 0.80 28.32 11.37
N ARG A 158 1.53 27.21 11.23
CA ARG A 158 1.79 26.59 9.92
C ARG A 158 0.50 26.08 9.30
N LYS A 159 0.35 26.34 8.01
CA LYS A 159 -0.76 25.83 7.18
C LYS A 159 -0.28 24.69 6.26
N THR A 160 1.01 24.41 6.23
CA THR A 160 1.62 23.28 5.52
C THR A 160 1.98 22.15 6.46
N ALA A 161 2.18 20.96 5.90
CA ALA A 161 2.81 19.83 6.55
C ALA A 161 4.11 19.47 5.82
N ARG A 162 5.05 18.84 6.51
CA ARG A 162 6.30 18.35 5.95
C ARG A 162 6.17 16.87 5.65
N LEU A 163 6.37 16.47 4.40
CA LEU A 163 6.44 15.08 3.96
C LEU A 163 7.90 14.72 3.67
N ILE A 164 8.38 13.64 4.25
CA ILE A 164 9.70 13.07 4.01
C ILE A 164 9.51 11.61 3.58
N LEU A 165 9.97 11.26 2.38
CA LEU A 165 9.99 9.89 1.87
C LEU A 165 11.43 9.38 1.98
N LYS A 166 11.67 8.34 2.79
CA LYS A 166 13.00 7.77 3.02
C LYS A 166 13.07 6.36 2.43
N ILE A 167 14.01 6.15 1.52
CA ILE A 167 14.25 4.82 0.95
C ILE A 167 15.00 3.96 1.95
N SER A 168 14.33 2.95 2.48
CA SER A 168 14.88 2.00 3.45
C SER A 168 15.42 0.73 2.79
N GLY A 169 14.94 0.39 1.58
CA GLY A 169 15.39 -0.78 0.85
C GLY A 169 14.73 -0.93 -0.51
N PHE A 170 15.17 -1.94 -1.23
CA PHE A 170 14.56 -2.43 -2.47
C PHE A 170 14.24 -3.91 -2.31
N THR A 171 13.17 -4.39 -2.97
CA THR A 171 12.83 -5.82 -2.93
C THR A 171 13.82 -6.63 -3.78
N GLU A 172 13.94 -7.94 -3.51
CA GLU A 172 14.80 -8.88 -4.26
C GLU A 172 14.37 -9.09 -5.72
N GLN A 173 13.27 -8.46 -6.17
CA GLN A 173 12.77 -8.53 -7.55
C GLN A 173 13.67 -7.82 -8.57
N PHE A 174 14.62 -7.03 -8.12
CA PHE A 174 15.60 -6.35 -8.96
C PHE A 174 16.85 -7.22 -9.13
N GLU A 175 17.33 -7.39 -10.36
CA GLU A 175 18.57 -8.13 -10.66
C GLU A 175 19.83 -7.43 -10.11
N SER A 176 19.75 -6.11 -9.95
CA SER A 176 20.75 -5.26 -9.29
C SER A 176 20.03 -4.15 -8.54
N THR A 177 20.65 -3.59 -7.49
CA THR A 177 20.06 -2.48 -6.73
C THR A 177 19.75 -1.31 -7.68
N PRO A 178 18.46 -0.94 -7.86
CA PRO A 178 18.09 0.14 -8.75
C PRO A 178 18.42 1.50 -8.15
N THR A 179 18.43 2.53 -8.99
CA THR A 179 18.52 3.93 -8.59
C THR A 179 17.23 4.64 -9.01
N ILE A 180 16.59 5.33 -8.07
CA ILE A 180 15.46 6.20 -8.38
C ILE A 180 16.02 7.50 -8.95
N LYS A 181 15.65 7.82 -10.19
CA LYS A 181 16.16 8.99 -10.93
C LYS A 181 15.40 10.26 -10.58
N HIS A 182 14.07 10.16 -10.52
CA HIS A 182 13.21 11.30 -10.22
C HIS A 182 12.09 10.89 -9.26
N VAL A 183 11.69 11.83 -8.40
CA VAL A 183 10.45 11.75 -7.60
C VAL A 183 9.64 13.01 -7.86
N ARG A 184 8.34 12.84 -8.03
CA ARG A 184 7.35 13.92 -8.07
C ARG A 184 6.34 13.70 -6.97
N ILE A 185 5.95 14.77 -6.29
CA ILE A 185 4.97 14.73 -5.20
C ILE A 185 3.78 15.59 -5.60
N VAL A 186 2.64 14.95 -5.83
CA VAL A 186 1.39 15.66 -6.14
C VAL A 186 0.66 15.90 -4.84
N SER A 187 0.58 17.15 -4.42
CA SER A 187 -0.19 17.58 -3.26
C SER A 187 -1.57 18.03 -3.72
N MET A 188 -2.62 17.44 -3.16
CA MET A 188 -4.01 17.79 -3.46
C MET A 188 -4.57 18.60 -2.30
N ALA A 189 -5.12 19.77 -2.59
CA ALA A 189 -5.76 20.61 -1.58
C ALA A 189 -7.16 21.02 -2.04
N SER A 190 -8.12 20.94 -1.13
CA SER A 190 -9.48 21.42 -1.38
C SER A 190 -9.54 22.95 -1.21
N THR A 191 -10.11 23.64 -2.16
CA THR A 191 -10.44 25.07 -2.02
C THR A 191 -11.70 25.26 -1.17
N ALA A 192 -11.90 26.45 -0.62
CA ALA A 192 -13.14 26.80 0.10
C ALA A 192 -14.41 26.69 -0.78
N ALA A 193 -14.25 26.67 -2.11
CA ALA A 193 -15.34 26.49 -3.08
C ALA A 193 -15.59 25.00 -3.42
N GLY A 194 -14.85 24.05 -2.81
CA GLY A 194 -15.00 22.62 -3.08
C GLY A 194 -14.27 22.13 -4.35
N GLU A 195 -13.50 22.98 -5.01
CA GLU A 195 -12.64 22.57 -6.14
C GLU A 195 -11.35 21.96 -5.59
N THR A 196 -10.90 20.87 -6.20
CA THR A 196 -9.61 20.24 -5.85
C THR A 196 -8.53 20.79 -6.78
N ASN A 197 -7.62 21.59 -6.23
CA ASN A 197 -6.43 22.00 -6.94
C ASN A 197 -5.27 21.10 -6.58
N SER A 198 -4.50 20.65 -7.57
CA SER A 198 -3.30 19.86 -7.37
C SER A 198 -2.06 20.64 -7.81
N ILE A 199 -0.98 20.47 -7.08
CA ILE A 199 0.34 20.97 -7.46
C ILE A 199 1.32 19.81 -7.54
N ASP A 200 2.09 19.74 -8.63
CA ASP A 200 3.15 18.75 -8.86
C ASP A 200 4.48 19.33 -8.40
N ILE A 201 5.02 18.78 -7.32
CA ILE A 201 6.18 19.30 -6.59
C ILE A 201 7.41 18.46 -6.92
N THR A 202 8.51 19.15 -7.30
CA THR A 202 9.86 18.58 -7.29
C THR A 202 10.44 18.70 -5.88
N PRO A 203 10.62 17.61 -5.11
CA PRO A 203 11.05 17.66 -3.72
C PRO A 203 12.56 17.95 -3.58
N LEU A 204 12.97 18.43 -2.41
CA LEU A 204 14.37 18.44 -2.00
C LEU A 204 14.85 16.98 -1.88
N THR A 205 15.94 16.67 -2.57
CA THR A 205 16.53 15.32 -2.58
C THR A 205 17.86 15.32 -1.86
N ASN A 206 17.98 14.47 -0.83
CA ASN A 206 19.26 14.18 -0.14
C ASN A 206 19.65 12.72 -0.43
N GLY A 207 20.69 12.53 -1.24
CA GLY A 207 21.19 11.23 -1.70
C GLY A 207 21.05 11.05 -3.21
N GLU A 208 21.48 9.89 -3.70
CA GLU A 208 21.59 9.57 -5.13
C GLU A 208 20.51 8.60 -5.64
N GLY A 209 19.35 8.54 -4.98
CA GLY A 209 18.23 7.67 -5.36
C GLY A 209 18.35 6.22 -4.90
N GLY A 210 19.38 5.87 -4.12
CA GLY A 210 19.59 4.56 -3.49
C GLY A 210 19.03 4.48 -2.07
N ILE A 211 19.40 3.41 -1.35
CA ILE A 211 19.05 3.22 0.07
C ILE A 211 19.61 4.40 0.89
N GLY A 212 18.80 4.92 1.79
CA GLY A 212 19.14 6.09 2.62
C GLY A 212 18.74 7.42 2.02
N THR A 213 18.43 7.50 0.70
CA THR A 213 17.96 8.74 0.06
C THR A 213 16.66 9.21 0.67
N THR A 214 16.54 10.52 0.87
CA THR A 214 15.31 11.17 1.34
C THR A 214 14.82 12.19 0.32
N TYR A 215 13.51 12.28 0.17
CA TYR A 215 12.79 13.25 -0.64
C TYR A 215 11.87 14.04 0.29
N THR A 216 12.13 15.33 0.42
CA THR A 216 11.40 16.21 1.37
C THR A 216 10.60 17.26 0.61
N ALA A 217 9.34 17.43 0.96
CA ALA A 217 8.48 18.48 0.42
C ALA A 217 7.54 19.04 1.49
N LEU A 218 7.18 20.31 1.33
CA LEU A 218 6.05 20.92 2.03
C LEU A 218 4.80 20.72 1.18
N VAL A 219 3.75 20.22 1.80
CA VAL A 219 2.49 19.85 1.16
C VAL A 219 1.31 20.45 1.94
N ALA A 220 0.17 20.61 1.28
CA ALA A 220 -1.07 20.91 1.97
C ALA A 220 -1.56 19.66 2.73
N PRO A 221 -2.24 19.81 3.89
CA PRO A 221 -2.95 18.71 4.50
C PRO A 221 -3.98 18.11 3.55
N GLY A 222 -3.98 16.79 3.40
CA GLY A 222 -4.84 16.06 2.49
C GLY A 222 -4.16 14.84 1.88
N GLU A 223 -4.71 14.39 0.75
CA GLU A 223 -4.12 13.30 -0.02
C GLU A 223 -2.87 13.78 -0.77
N VAL A 224 -1.84 12.94 -0.75
CA VAL A 224 -0.59 13.18 -1.46
C VAL A 224 -0.23 11.93 -2.26
N VAL A 225 0.08 12.12 -3.55
CA VAL A 225 0.54 11.05 -4.43
C VAL A 225 2.03 11.26 -4.76
N ALA A 226 2.87 10.29 -4.40
CA ALA A 226 4.27 10.28 -4.79
C ALA A 226 4.48 9.36 -6.01
N LYS A 227 5.22 9.86 -7.00
CA LYS A 227 5.54 9.19 -8.27
C LYS A 227 7.05 8.99 -8.35
N PHE A 228 7.51 7.75 -8.53
CA PHE A 228 8.92 7.37 -8.59
C PHE A 228 9.27 6.89 -9.99
N TYR A 229 10.35 7.41 -10.54
CA TYR A 229 10.85 7.11 -11.89
C TYR A 229 12.25 6.52 -11.80
N PHE A 230 12.50 5.46 -12.56
CA PHE A 230 13.80 4.76 -12.60
C PHE A 230 14.64 5.14 -13.82
N THR A 231 14.06 5.89 -14.76
CA THR A 231 14.76 6.42 -15.95
C THR A 231 14.76 7.94 -15.94
N ASP A 232 15.60 8.54 -16.80
CA ASP A 232 15.66 10.00 -16.96
C ASP A 232 14.50 10.53 -17.85
N ASN A 233 13.73 9.63 -18.50
CA ASN A 233 12.62 10.01 -19.37
C ASN A 233 11.26 9.88 -18.69
N THR A 234 10.93 10.86 -17.85
CA THR A 234 9.66 10.89 -17.09
C THR A 234 8.41 11.06 -17.97
N SER A 235 8.54 11.40 -19.25
CA SER A 235 7.41 11.58 -20.16
C SER A 235 6.90 10.27 -20.78
N THR A 236 7.72 9.23 -20.80
CA THR A 236 7.41 7.92 -21.41
C THR A 236 7.37 6.77 -20.42
N GLU A 237 7.89 6.96 -19.20
CA GLU A 237 7.87 5.96 -18.14
C GLU A 237 6.57 6.07 -17.33
N GLU A 238 5.88 4.94 -17.15
CA GLU A 238 4.81 4.83 -16.16
C GLU A 238 5.43 4.80 -14.76
N PRO A 239 5.18 5.83 -13.92
CA PRO A 239 5.80 5.91 -12.61
C PRO A 239 5.24 4.85 -11.66
N LEU A 240 6.09 4.38 -10.78
CA LEU A 240 5.62 3.64 -9.61
C LEU A 240 5.01 4.61 -8.61
N THR A 241 3.72 4.47 -8.30
CA THR A 241 2.97 5.44 -7.49
C THR A 241 2.71 4.94 -6.07
N MET A 242 2.68 5.89 -5.13
CA MET A 242 2.26 5.69 -3.75
C MET A 242 1.32 6.82 -3.34
N THR A 243 0.16 6.47 -2.78
CA THR A 243 -0.78 7.43 -2.21
C THR A 243 -0.71 7.42 -0.69
N THR A 244 -0.69 8.58 -0.07
CA THR A 244 -0.69 8.74 1.39
C THR A 244 -1.51 9.95 1.80
N ASN A 245 -1.87 10.02 3.09
CA ASN A 245 -2.57 11.15 3.67
C ASN A 245 -1.68 11.87 4.68
N VAL A 246 -1.60 13.18 4.55
CA VAL A 246 -0.97 14.10 5.47
C VAL A 246 -2.07 14.88 6.18
N THR A 247 -2.41 14.49 7.41
CA THR A 247 -3.67 14.89 8.03
C THR A 247 -3.63 16.21 8.78
N ALA A 248 -2.45 16.70 9.19
CA ALA A 248 -2.35 17.88 10.03
C ALA A 248 -1.29 18.88 9.56
N ALA A 249 -1.69 20.14 9.41
CA ALA A 249 -0.78 21.26 9.27
C ALA A 249 0.16 21.36 10.48
N GLY A 250 1.35 21.90 10.30
CA GLY A 250 2.35 22.03 11.36
C GLY A 250 2.96 20.70 11.82
N SER A 251 2.66 19.59 11.15
CA SER A 251 3.19 18.27 11.45
C SER A 251 4.21 17.81 10.42
N SER A 252 5.13 16.94 10.83
CA SER A 252 6.11 16.28 9.96
C SER A 252 5.78 14.79 9.86
N TYR A 253 5.82 14.25 8.65
CA TYR A 253 5.56 12.85 8.32
C TYR A 253 6.75 12.25 7.61
N ILE A 254 7.37 11.23 8.18
CA ILE A 254 8.47 10.48 7.58
C ILE A 254 7.95 9.11 7.22
N TYR A 255 7.94 8.79 5.92
CA TYR A 255 7.58 7.47 5.40
C TYR A 255 8.83 6.69 5.07
N TYR A 256 9.00 5.53 5.68
CA TYR A 256 10.08 4.59 5.39
C TYR A 256 9.60 3.61 4.32
N LEU A 257 10.30 3.57 3.18
CA LEU A 257 9.83 2.90 1.98
C LEU A 257 10.75 1.74 1.58
N ILE A 258 10.16 0.60 1.25
CA ILE A 258 10.79 -0.45 0.45
C ILE A 258 10.18 -0.38 -0.95
N VAL A 259 11.04 -0.22 -1.96
CA VAL A 259 10.63 -0.01 -3.34
C VAL A 259 10.79 -1.30 -4.13
N GLY A 260 9.69 -1.82 -4.68
CA GLY A 260 9.65 -2.99 -5.57
C GLY A 260 9.46 -2.59 -7.03
N LYS A 261 9.50 -3.56 -7.94
CA LYS A 261 9.25 -3.32 -9.39
C LYS A 261 7.82 -2.89 -9.71
N LYS A 262 6.84 -3.29 -8.90
CA LYS A 262 5.41 -3.07 -9.17
C LYS A 262 4.69 -2.30 -8.08
N LYS A 263 5.27 -2.17 -6.89
CA LYS A 263 4.65 -1.51 -5.74
C LYS A 263 5.70 -0.91 -4.82
N ILE A 264 5.26 0.09 -4.04
CA ILE A 264 6.03 0.65 -2.93
C ILE A 264 5.38 0.19 -1.63
N GLU A 265 6.19 -0.32 -0.72
CA GLU A 265 5.76 -0.74 0.61
C GLU A 265 6.18 0.31 1.63
N VAL A 266 5.22 0.77 2.41
CA VAL A 266 5.48 1.63 3.56
C VAL A 266 5.78 0.74 4.75
N THR A 267 7.05 0.70 5.18
CA THR A 267 7.50 -0.13 6.30
C THR A 267 7.42 0.57 7.64
N GLY A 268 7.27 1.90 7.62
CA GLY A 268 7.06 2.69 8.83
C GLY A 268 6.64 4.11 8.49
N ILE A 269 5.92 4.73 9.43
CA ILE A 269 5.59 6.17 9.38
C ILE A 269 5.96 6.75 10.73
N LYS A 270 6.78 7.82 10.71
CA LYS A 270 6.99 8.66 11.88
C LYS A 270 6.23 9.96 11.67
N ALA A 271 5.30 10.27 12.56
CA ALA A 271 4.53 11.51 12.50
C ALA A 271 4.57 12.21 13.85
N GLY A 272 4.72 13.52 13.85
CA GLY A 272 4.72 14.30 15.09
C GLY A 272 4.67 15.80 14.81
N PRO A 273 4.44 16.60 15.85
CA PRO A 273 4.51 18.05 15.72
C PRO A 273 5.88 18.48 15.18
N TRP A 274 5.89 19.45 14.29
CA TRP A 274 7.11 20.00 13.72
C TRP A 274 8.01 20.72 14.77
N THR A 275 7.52 20.89 15.99
CA THR A 275 8.08 21.77 17.03
C THR A 275 8.83 21.07 18.15
N THR A 276 9.08 19.77 18.13
CA THR A 276 9.77 19.11 19.25
C THR A 276 11.29 19.20 19.15
N ALA A 277 11.83 20.27 19.74
CA ALA A 277 13.20 20.28 20.22
C ALA A 277 13.17 19.78 21.68
N SER A 278 13.58 18.63 21.91
CA SER A 278 13.96 17.90 23.12
C SER A 278 13.14 16.64 23.37
N GLY A 279 13.66 15.58 22.95
CA GLY A 279 13.80 14.27 23.50
C GLY A 279 12.78 13.75 24.53
N THR A 280 11.50 13.86 24.29
CA THR A 280 10.48 12.92 24.79
C THR A 280 9.32 12.96 23.82
N THR A 281 9.50 12.32 22.69
CA THR A 281 8.41 12.05 21.76
C THR A 281 7.50 10.97 22.35
N THR A 282 6.48 11.40 23.03
CA THR A 282 5.29 10.58 23.17
C THR A 282 4.63 10.54 21.80
N GLY A 283 5.06 9.63 20.93
CA GLY A 283 4.42 9.48 19.64
C GLY A 283 5.33 9.05 18.50
N ASP A 284 6.35 8.22 18.72
CA ASP A 284 6.92 7.41 17.65
C ASP A 284 5.86 6.40 17.21
N LEU A 285 4.98 6.85 16.31
CA LEU A 285 4.20 5.94 15.50
C LEU A 285 5.15 5.36 14.45
N ILE A 286 6.03 4.44 14.84
CA ILE A 286 6.61 3.51 13.91
C ILE A 286 5.41 2.69 13.42
N CYS A 287 4.90 3.03 12.24
CA CYS A 287 3.92 2.16 11.61
C CYS A 287 4.67 0.95 11.08
N TYR A 288 4.77 -0.07 11.91
CA TYR A 288 5.02 -1.41 11.42
C TYR A 288 3.93 -1.75 10.39
N PRO A 289 4.23 -2.57 9.35
CA PRO A 289 3.24 -3.00 8.38
C PRO A 289 2.25 -3.98 9.04
N TYR A 290 1.57 -3.51 10.07
CA TYR A 290 0.57 -4.32 10.79
C TYR A 290 -0.50 -4.80 9.84
N VAL A 291 -1.03 -5.98 10.09
CA VAL A 291 -2.27 -6.42 9.43
C VAL A 291 -3.35 -5.38 9.76
N THR A 292 -3.76 -4.65 8.73
CA THR A 292 -4.64 -3.48 8.85
C THR A 292 -5.91 -3.69 8.04
N PHE A 293 -7.05 -3.44 8.66
CA PHE A 293 -8.37 -3.51 8.04
C PHE A 293 -8.95 -2.12 7.86
N THR A 294 -9.46 -1.84 6.66
CA THR A 294 -10.18 -0.61 6.32
C THR A 294 -11.55 -0.95 5.76
N ALA A 295 -12.52 -0.10 6.05
CA ALA A 295 -13.87 -0.20 5.53
C ALA A 295 -14.45 1.21 5.38
N ASP A 296 -15.24 1.45 4.31
CA ASP A 296 -15.80 2.77 4.00
C ASP A 296 -16.93 3.18 4.96
N GLN A 297 -17.54 2.21 5.62
CA GLN A 297 -18.63 2.41 6.58
C GLN A 297 -18.35 1.62 7.86
N ALA A 298 -19.12 1.87 8.90
CA ALA A 298 -19.02 1.16 10.16
C ALA A 298 -19.10 -0.36 9.98
N GLN A 299 -18.09 -1.04 10.52
CA GLN A 299 -17.92 -2.49 10.49
C GLN A 299 -17.56 -2.99 11.88
N THR A 300 -17.88 -4.24 12.17
CA THR A 300 -17.51 -4.89 13.43
C THR A 300 -16.59 -6.07 13.17
N PHE A 301 -15.42 -6.03 13.76
CA PHE A 301 -14.47 -7.15 13.83
C PHE A 301 -14.79 -8.01 15.05
N LYS A 302 -14.65 -9.30 14.87
CA LYS A 302 -14.73 -10.30 15.94
C LYS A 302 -13.75 -11.43 15.62
N MET A 303 -13.10 -11.99 16.62
CA MET A 303 -12.27 -13.19 16.46
C MET A 303 -12.89 -14.34 17.24
N THR A 304 -13.26 -15.42 16.52
CA THR A 304 -13.85 -16.62 17.12
C THR A 304 -12.79 -17.70 17.27
N VAL A 305 -12.98 -18.63 18.19
CA VAL A 305 -12.08 -19.76 18.41
C VAL A 305 -12.78 -21.10 18.15
N GLN A 306 -12.00 -22.10 17.75
CA GLN A 306 -12.46 -23.47 17.53
C GLN A 306 -11.60 -24.44 18.35
N GLY A 307 -12.27 -25.46 18.90
CA GLY A 307 -11.65 -26.45 19.79
C GLY A 307 -11.21 -25.80 21.11
N ASN A 308 -10.06 -26.21 21.61
CA ASN A 308 -9.48 -25.69 22.84
C ASN A 308 -8.49 -24.53 22.61
N TYR A 309 -8.47 -23.94 21.38
CA TYR A 309 -7.55 -22.85 21.06
C TYR A 309 -7.80 -21.63 21.96
N LYS A 310 -6.72 -21.06 22.46
CA LYS A 310 -6.74 -19.79 23.22
C LYS A 310 -5.95 -18.74 22.45
N ILE A 311 -6.57 -17.60 22.18
CA ILE A 311 -5.88 -16.44 21.62
C ILE A 311 -4.86 -15.96 22.65
N SER A 312 -3.60 -15.84 22.25
CA SER A 312 -2.53 -15.35 23.11
C SER A 312 -1.61 -14.42 22.34
N GLY A 313 -1.14 -13.35 22.99
CA GLY A 313 -0.18 -12.41 22.43
C GLY A 313 -0.66 -11.65 21.20
N LEU A 314 -1.97 -11.61 20.93
CA LEU A 314 -2.56 -10.88 19.82
C LEU A 314 -3.29 -9.64 20.34
N GLN A 315 -2.99 -8.49 19.77
CA GLN A 315 -3.56 -7.18 20.14
C GLN A 315 -4.18 -6.49 18.93
N TYR A 316 -5.15 -5.63 19.19
CA TYR A 316 -5.75 -4.74 18.20
C TYR A 316 -5.65 -3.27 18.64
N SER A 317 -5.71 -2.36 17.64
CA SER A 317 -5.81 -0.91 17.84
C SER A 317 -6.78 -0.35 16.80
N VAL A 318 -7.74 0.48 17.24
CA VAL A 318 -8.68 1.17 16.36
C VAL A 318 -8.27 2.62 16.24
N ASN A 319 -8.26 3.16 15.02
CA ASN A 319 -7.95 4.56 14.71
C ASN A 319 -6.69 5.09 15.40
N PHE A 320 -5.62 4.28 15.37
CA PHE A 320 -4.34 4.60 16.03
C PHE A 320 -4.41 4.76 17.56
N GLY A 321 -5.47 4.28 18.18
CA GLY A 321 -5.67 4.29 19.62
C GLY A 321 -4.77 3.30 20.37
N LYS A 322 -5.04 3.10 21.65
CA LYS A 322 -4.32 2.14 22.49
C LYS A 322 -4.41 0.73 21.94
N TRP A 323 -3.36 -0.06 22.14
CA TRP A 323 -3.35 -1.49 21.88
C TRP A 323 -4.07 -2.22 23.00
N GLU A 324 -5.05 -3.03 22.63
CA GLU A 324 -5.83 -3.87 23.54
C GLU A 324 -5.69 -5.33 23.13
N ASP A 325 -5.77 -6.24 24.10
CA ASP A 325 -5.71 -7.67 23.82
C ASP A 325 -6.97 -8.14 23.08
N VAL A 326 -6.77 -8.98 22.07
CA VAL A 326 -7.88 -9.63 21.36
C VAL A 326 -8.50 -10.68 22.26
N VAL A 327 -9.76 -10.49 22.59
CA VAL A 327 -10.57 -11.44 23.37
C VAL A 327 -11.52 -12.15 22.41
N ALA A 328 -11.62 -13.48 22.56
CA ALA A 328 -12.54 -14.28 21.76
C ALA A 328 -13.98 -13.78 21.88
N ASP A 329 -14.70 -13.72 20.76
CA ASP A 329 -16.09 -13.31 20.64
C ASP A 329 -16.41 -11.86 21.06
N LYS A 330 -15.40 -11.03 21.39
CA LYS A 330 -15.57 -9.60 21.64
C LYS A 330 -15.76 -8.84 20.33
N ASP A 331 -16.81 -8.03 20.25
CA ASP A 331 -17.07 -7.13 19.13
C ASP A 331 -16.19 -5.87 19.23
N VAL A 332 -15.55 -5.49 18.12
CA VAL A 332 -14.72 -4.29 17.98
C VAL A 332 -15.20 -3.48 16.78
N LEU A 333 -15.72 -2.28 17.02
CA LEU A 333 -16.22 -1.37 15.99
C LEU A 333 -15.06 -0.65 15.31
N PHE A 334 -15.07 -0.60 13.96
CA PHE A 334 -14.12 0.16 13.14
C PHE A 334 -14.77 0.56 11.81
N GLY A 335 -14.02 1.19 10.91
CA GLY A 335 -14.50 1.60 9.58
C GLY A 335 -15.30 2.89 9.57
N GLY A 336 -15.36 3.56 8.41
CA GLY A 336 -15.95 4.88 8.27
C GLY A 336 -15.34 5.88 9.27
N ALA A 337 -16.18 6.61 9.99
CA ALA A 337 -15.74 7.57 10.99
C ALA A 337 -14.99 6.95 12.20
N ASN A 338 -15.07 5.63 12.40
CA ASN A 338 -14.34 4.94 13.48
C ASN A 338 -12.88 4.60 13.10
N GLY A 339 -12.45 4.93 11.89
CA GLY A 339 -11.07 4.71 11.41
C GLY A 339 -10.71 3.25 11.13
N THR A 340 -9.41 2.96 11.04
CA THR A 340 -8.85 1.65 10.69
C THR A 340 -8.72 0.75 11.92
N LEU A 341 -8.78 -0.57 11.70
CA LEU A 341 -8.42 -1.57 12.71
C LEU A 341 -7.06 -2.19 12.35
N ARG A 342 -6.13 -2.23 13.30
CA ARG A 342 -4.82 -2.86 13.15
C ARG A 342 -4.67 -4.01 14.12
N LEU A 343 -3.98 -5.07 13.68
CA LEU A 343 -3.59 -6.21 14.51
C LEU A 343 -2.07 -6.31 14.61
N ARG A 344 -1.57 -6.73 15.77
CA ARG A 344 -0.18 -7.13 16.01
C ARG A 344 -0.11 -8.31 16.97
N GLY A 345 0.99 -9.05 16.94
CA GLY A 345 1.13 -10.21 17.82
C GLY A 345 2.56 -10.44 18.30
N THR A 346 2.68 -11.37 19.24
CA THR A 346 3.95 -11.88 19.80
C THR A 346 3.99 -13.41 19.85
N ASN A 347 2.96 -14.09 19.33
CA ASN A 347 2.88 -15.55 19.32
C ASN A 347 3.48 -16.12 18.02
N THR A 348 4.71 -16.62 18.07
CA THR A 348 5.44 -17.17 16.93
C THR A 348 4.82 -18.44 16.32
N ASP A 349 3.88 -19.10 17.01
CA ASP A 349 3.14 -20.25 16.47
C ASP A 349 1.96 -19.82 15.56
N GLY A 350 1.62 -18.52 15.53
CA GLY A 350 0.55 -17.95 14.72
C GLY A 350 -0.82 -17.94 15.39
N THR A 351 -1.87 -18.16 14.63
CA THR A 351 -3.27 -18.04 15.06
C THR A 351 -3.97 -19.40 15.20
N ALA A 352 -3.19 -20.48 15.15
CA ALA A 352 -3.69 -21.86 15.30
C ALA A 352 -2.63 -22.79 15.87
N SER A 353 -3.00 -23.71 16.76
CA SER A 353 -2.13 -24.77 17.26
C SER A 353 -2.16 -26.01 16.38
N THR A 354 -3.35 -26.36 15.86
CA THR A 354 -3.58 -27.49 14.94
C THR A 354 -4.58 -27.10 13.86
N ARG A 355 -4.89 -28.02 12.93
CA ARG A 355 -5.97 -27.82 11.92
C ARG A 355 -7.36 -27.79 12.54
N THR A 356 -7.57 -28.23 13.76
CA THR A 356 -8.85 -28.31 14.49
C THR A 356 -8.92 -27.34 15.66
N GLU A 357 -7.79 -26.73 16.04
CA GLU A 357 -7.69 -25.77 17.13
C GLU A 357 -7.09 -24.48 16.57
N TYR A 358 -7.94 -23.50 16.32
CA TYR A 358 -7.59 -22.28 15.60
C TYR A 358 -8.51 -21.11 15.96
N SER A 359 -8.12 -19.92 15.54
CA SER A 359 -8.98 -18.75 15.56
C SER A 359 -9.33 -18.28 14.15
N THR A 360 -10.48 -17.62 14.02
CA THR A 360 -11.00 -17.10 12.75
C THR A 360 -11.48 -15.67 12.93
N ILE A 361 -11.07 -14.79 12.02
CA ILE A 361 -11.58 -13.41 11.93
C ILE A 361 -12.98 -13.43 11.30
N LYS A 362 -13.90 -12.65 11.88
CA LYS A 362 -15.25 -12.45 11.36
C LYS A 362 -15.55 -10.96 11.26
N PHE A 363 -16.23 -10.58 10.19
CA PHE A 363 -16.84 -9.26 10.04
C PHE A 363 -18.36 -9.42 10.03
N THR A 364 -19.06 -8.69 10.91
CA THR A 364 -20.49 -8.92 11.16
C THR A 364 -21.38 -8.24 10.13
N ASN A 365 -21.02 -7.02 9.67
CA ASN A 365 -21.77 -6.32 8.64
C ASN A 365 -21.43 -6.88 7.24
N LYS A 366 -22.34 -7.71 6.70
CA LYS A 366 -22.13 -8.38 5.40
C LYS A 366 -22.33 -7.48 4.18
N ALA A 367 -22.86 -6.27 4.36
CA ALA A 367 -23.02 -5.28 3.28
C ALA A 367 -21.77 -4.42 3.05
N VAL A 368 -20.87 -4.33 4.04
CA VAL A 368 -19.68 -3.47 4.02
C VAL A 368 -18.44 -4.29 3.71
N LYS A 369 -17.79 -4.00 2.60
CA LYS A 369 -16.51 -4.62 2.22
C LYS A 369 -15.39 -4.17 3.13
N VAL A 370 -14.41 -5.07 3.32
CA VAL A 370 -13.22 -4.83 4.15
C VAL A 370 -12.00 -5.09 3.31
N ALA A 371 -11.14 -4.10 3.16
CA ALA A 371 -9.80 -4.28 2.61
C ALA A 371 -8.83 -4.65 3.74
N CYS A 372 -7.88 -5.54 3.43
CA CYS A 372 -6.81 -5.93 4.32
C CYS A 372 -5.46 -5.66 3.65
N THR A 373 -4.53 -5.09 4.40
CA THR A 373 -3.15 -4.81 4.00
C THR A 373 -2.19 -5.21 5.12
N GLY A 374 -0.88 -5.07 4.86
CA GLY A 374 0.16 -5.32 5.85
C GLY A 374 0.71 -6.73 5.81
N ASP A 375 1.74 -6.97 6.59
CA ASP A 375 2.53 -8.20 6.62
C ASP A 375 2.04 -9.13 7.72
N ILE A 376 1.66 -10.37 7.37
CA ILE A 376 1.16 -11.38 8.31
C ILE A 376 2.17 -11.69 9.43
N ARG A 377 3.47 -11.52 9.19
CA ARG A 377 4.53 -11.76 10.19
C ARG A 377 4.42 -10.85 11.40
N THR A 378 3.77 -9.69 11.27
CA THR A 378 3.49 -8.80 12.41
C THR A 378 2.54 -9.40 13.44
N LEU A 379 1.80 -10.46 13.08
CA LEU A 379 1.01 -11.25 14.04
C LEU A 379 1.87 -12.24 14.84
N LEU A 380 3.08 -12.57 14.34
CA LEU A 380 4.02 -13.49 15.02
C LEU A 380 4.94 -12.75 15.98
N ASN A 381 5.56 -11.67 15.50
CA ASN A 381 6.41 -10.80 16.30
C ASN A 381 6.46 -9.41 15.66
N TRP A 382 5.60 -8.52 16.12
CA TRP A 382 5.46 -7.20 15.52
C TRP A 382 6.74 -6.35 15.63
N SER A 383 7.53 -6.49 16.71
CA SER A 383 8.73 -5.67 16.94
C SER A 383 9.92 -6.12 16.08
N ASN A 384 9.91 -7.37 15.61
CA ASN A 384 10.99 -7.95 14.82
C ASN A 384 10.45 -8.78 13.64
N TYR A 385 9.38 -8.29 12.99
CA TYR A 385 8.63 -9.03 11.97
C TYR A 385 9.48 -9.41 10.75
N SER A 386 10.44 -8.57 10.36
CA SER A 386 11.26 -8.80 9.16
C SER A 386 12.17 -10.01 9.26
N THR A 387 12.54 -10.42 10.48
CA THR A 387 13.45 -11.55 10.76
C THR A 387 12.77 -12.71 11.49
N VAL A 388 11.44 -12.59 11.80
CA VAL A 388 10.74 -13.69 12.48
C VAL A 388 10.65 -14.92 11.58
N GLU A 389 11.00 -16.07 12.13
CA GLU A 389 10.88 -17.35 11.43
C GLU A 389 9.41 -17.75 11.26
N THR A 390 9.00 -17.99 10.02
CA THR A 390 7.64 -18.41 9.68
C THR A 390 7.44 -19.92 9.65
N LYS A 391 8.53 -20.70 9.64
CA LYS A 391 8.52 -22.16 9.49
C LYS A 391 7.72 -22.91 10.58
N ASN A 392 7.43 -22.27 11.71
CA ASN A 392 6.64 -22.84 12.79
C ASN A 392 5.21 -22.28 12.87
N ALA A 393 4.90 -21.26 12.11
CA ALA A 393 3.62 -20.56 12.20
C ALA A 393 2.48 -21.28 11.47
N ARG A 394 1.27 -21.18 12.01
CA ARG A 394 0.03 -21.60 11.37
C ARG A 394 -0.99 -20.45 11.39
N PHE A 395 -1.57 -20.22 10.22
CA PHE A 395 -2.66 -19.26 10.00
C PHE A 395 -3.89 -19.97 9.41
N CYS A 396 -4.02 -21.28 9.67
CA CYS A 396 -5.12 -22.05 9.14
C CYS A 396 -6.46 -21.45 9.59
N HIS A 397 -7.41 -21.39 8.67
CA HIS A 397 -8.75 -20.85 8.85
C HIS A 397 -8.84 -19.34 9.23
N LEU A 398 -7.74 -18.56 9.23
CA LEU A 398 -7.73 -17.20 9.78
C LEU A 398 -8.82 -16.29 9.18
N PHE A 399 -9.04 -16.34 7.86
CA PHE A 399 -10.07 -15.56 7.15
C PHE A 399 -11.19 -16.43 6.56
N ARG A 400 -11.32 -17.68 7.01
CA ARG A 400 -12.32 -18.60 6.47
C ARG A 400 -13.73 -18.01 6.55
N TYR A 401 -14.44 -18.00 5.39
CA TYR A 401 -15.79 -17.44 5.22
C TYR A 401 -15.91 -15.93 5.53
N CYS A 402 -14.82 -15.17 5.42
CA CYS A 402 -14.87 -13.71 5.42
C CYS A 402 -15.36 -13.20 4.05
N SER A 403 -16.67 -13.37 3.77
CA SER A 403 -17.28 -13.05 2.47
C SER A 403 -17.12 -11.60 2.02
N VAL A 404 -16.90 -10.67 2.95
CA VAL A 404 -16.72 -9.24 2.68
C VAL A 404 -15.26 -8.82 2.51
N LEU A 405 -14.29 -9.72 2.73
CA LEU A 405 -12.86 -9.44 2.56
C LEU A 405 -12.54 -9.22 1.08
N SER A 406 -12.06 -8.04 0.69
CA SER A 406 -11.80 -7.65 -0.70
C SER A 406 -10.32 -7.73 -1.10
N SER A 407 -9.40 -7.66 -0.15
CA SER A 407 -7.95 -7.85 -0.32
C SER A 407 -7.35 -8.64 0.84
N ALA A 408 -6.18 -9.23 0.64
CA ALA A 408 -5.48 -10.07 1.62
C ALA A 408 -4.21 -9.38 2.13
N PRO A 409 -3.70 -9.72 3.34
CA PRO A 409 -2.39 -9.29 3.81
C PRO A 409 -1.28 -9.98 3.01
N GLU A 410 -0.06 -9.47 3.10
CA GLU A 410 1.13 -10.10 2.52
C GLU A 410 1.50 -11.38 3.24
N LEU A 411 1.92 -12.39 2.46
CA LEU A 411 2.31 -13.72 2.93
C LEU A 411 3.75 -14.05 2.47
N PRO A 412 4.77 -13.39 3.00
CA PRO A 412 6.13 -13.43 2.46
C PRO A 412 6.94 -14.68 2.86
N ALA A 413 6.34 -15.67 3.51
CA ALA A 413 7.02 -16.88 3.95
C ALA A 413 7.57 -17.70 2.77
N ILE A 414 8.83 -18.11 2.84
CA ILE A 414 9.50 -18.97 1.86
C ILE A 414 9.51 -20.44 2.27
N GLU A 415 9.47 -20.72 3.58
CA GLU A 415 9.33 -22.04 4.18
C GLU A 415 8.01 -22.14 4.94
N LEU A 416 7.27 -23.21 4.72
CA LEU A 416 5.95 -23.42 5.33
C LEU A 416 5.96 -24.64 6.24
N ARG A 417 5.07 -24.61 7.25
CA ARG A 417 4.74 -25.74 8.11
C ARG A 417 3.54 -26.52 7.56
N ASP A 418 3.33 -27.75 8.04
CA ASP A 418 2.10 -28.49 7.81
C ASP A 418 0.88 -27.66 8.22
N TYR A 419 -0.11 -27.58 7.33
CA TYR A 419 -1.35 -26.82 7.52
C TYR A 419 -1.17 -25.30 7.68
N CYS A 420 -0.05 -24.67 7.26
CA CYS A 420 0.24 -23.26 7.50
C CYS A 420 -0.91 -22.35 7.04
N TYR A 421 -1.36 -22.44 5.79
CA TYR A 421 -2.44 -21.65 5.20
C TYR A 421 -3.68 -22.49 4.84
N TYR A 422 -3.87 -23.62 5.51
CA TYR A 422 -5.00 -24.54 5.33
C TYR A 422 -6.33 -23.81 5.49
N TYR A 423 -7.17 -23.76 4.45
CA TYR A 423 -8.45 -23.06 4.41
C TYR A 423 -8.40 -21.55 4.73
N MET A 424 -7.23 -20.89 4.61
CA MET A 424 -7.05 -19.53 5.14
C MET A 424 -8.05 -18.52 4.59
N PHE A 425 -8.32 -18.53 3.27
CA PHE A 425 -9.27 -17.65 2.60
C PHE A 425 -10.49 -18.39 2.01
N MET A 426 -10.72 -19.62 2.41
CA MET A 426 -11.86 -20.39 1.91
C MET A 426 -13.18 -19.61 2.08
N GLY A 427 -13.93 -19.44 0.98
CA GLY A 427 -15.22 -18.74 0.99
C GLY A 427 -15.12 -17.21 1.14
N CYS A 428 -13.98 -16.59 0.87
CA CYS A 428 -13.83 -15.13 0.77
C CYS A 428 -14.36 -14.65 -0.57
N THR A 429 -15.67 -14.61 -0.72
CA THR A 429 -16.36 -14.38 -2.01
C THR A 429 -16.14 -13.00 -2.62
N SER A 430 -15.74 -11.99 -1.83
CA SER A 430 -15.38 -10.63 -2.31
C SER A 430 -13.90 -10.46 -2.64
N LEU A 431 -13.04 -11.46 -2.39
CA LEU A 431 -11.61 -11.37 -2.66
C LEU A 431 -11.35 -11.33 -4.16
N THR A 432 -10.74 -10.23 -4.66
CA THR A 432 -10.54 -9.99 -6.09
C THR A 432 -9.14 -10.33 -6.60
N SER A 433 -8.16 -10.35 -5.72
CA SER A 433 -6.76 -10.68 -6.01
C SER A 433 -6.14 -11.49 -4.87
N THR A 434 -5.15 -12.30 -5.20
CA THR A 434 -4.37 -13.08 -4.21
C THR A 434 -3.17 -12.28 -3.71
N PRO A 435 -2.65 -12.56 -2.49
CA PRO A 435 -1.30 -12.17 -2.13
C PRO A 435 -0.28 -12.99 -2.94
N GLU A 436 0.97 -12.52 -3.01
CA GLU A 436 2.10 -13.32 -3.51
C GLU A 436 2.34 -14.53 -2.59
N LEU A 437 2.73 -15.67 -3.17
CA LEU A 437 3.03 -16.90 -2.45
C LEU A 437 4.45 -17.39 -2.83
N PRO A 438 5.50 -16.78 -2.28
CA PRO A 438 6.88 -17.03 -2.69
C PRO A 438 7.47 -18.35 -2.20
N ALA A 439 6.73 -19.15 -1.42
CA ALA A 439 7.25 -20.35 -0.77
C ALA A 439 7.71 -21.40 -1.79
N THR A 440 8.95 -21.82 -1.63
CA THR A 440 9.59 -22.92 -2.38
C THR A 440 9.68 -24.20 -1.57
N GLU A 441 9.74 -24.11 -0.23
CA GLU A 441 9.78 -25.24 0.68
C GLU A 441 8.38 -25.48 1.30
N LEU A 442 7.68 -26.44 0.72
CA LEU A 442 6.31 -26.78 1.11
C LEU A 442 6.29 -27.92 2.15
N ARG A 443 5.19 -27.96 2.94
CA ARG A 443 4.84 -29.06 3.83
C ARG A 443 3.44 -29.55 3.57
N GLY A 444 3.04 -30.66 4.17
CA GLY A 444 1.75 -31.29 3.93
C GLY A 444 0.57 -30.36 4.20
N TYR A 445 -0.39 -30.34 3.28
CA TYR A 445 -1.61 -29.54 3.39
C TYR A 445 -1.40 -28.02 3.52
N CYS A 446 -0.23 -27.46 3.21
CA CYS A 446 0.10 -26.07 3.53
C CYS A 446 -0.82 -25.05 2.82
N TYR A 447 -1.25 -25.30 1.57
CA TYR A 447 -2.17 -24.47 0.80
C TYR A 447 -3.49 -25.16 0.47
N TYR A 448 -3.84 -26.22 1.21
CA TYR A 448 -5.07 -27.00 0.96
C TYR A 448 -6.31 -26.09 1.03
N SER A 449 -7.09 -26.05 -0.05
CA SER A 449 -8.32 -25.25 -0.19
C SER A 449 -8.16 -23.79 0.23
N MET A 450 -6.96 -23.19 0.04
CA MET A 450 -6.67 -21.84 0.54
C MET A 450 -7.64 -20.79 -0.01
N PHE A 451 -7.99 -20.85 -1.30
CA PHE A 451 -8.92 -19.94 -1.98
C PHE A 451 -10.18 -20.62 -2.47
N ASP A 452 -10.52 -21.80 -1.95
CA ASP A 452 -11.73 -22.55 -2.31
C ASP A 452 -12.98 -21.68 -2.12
N GLY A 453 -13.79 -21.53 -3.18
CA GLY A 453 -15.01 -20.71 -3.17
C GLY A 453 -14.76 -19.19 -3.18
N CYS A 454 -13.57 -18.70 -3.55
CA CYS A 454 -13.31 -17.27 -3.79
C CYS A 454 -13.87 -16.86 -5.16
N THR A 455 -15.18 -16.70 -5.26
CA THR A 455 -15.91 -16.55 -6.53
C THR A 455 -15.59 -15.28 -7.31
N SER A 456 -15.09 -14.21 -6.67
CA SER A 456 -14.67 -12.95 -7.31
C SER A 456 -13.21 -12.92 -7.73
N LEU A 457 -12.43 -13.97 -7.43
CA LEU A 457 -10.99 -14.02 -7.70
C LEU A 457 -10.73 -14.14 -9.20
N LYS A 458 -10.00 -13.19 -9.79
CA LYS A 458 -9.75 -13.10 -11.23
C LYS A 458 -8.42 -13.70 -11.67
N THR A 459 -7.40 -13.61 -10.81
CA THR A 459 -6.02 -14.03 -11.10
C THR A 459 -5.48 -14.90 -9.97
N ALA A 460 -4.67 -15.89 -10.31
CA ALA A 460 -3.93 -16.71 -9.35
C ALA A 460 -2.50 -16.15 -9.16
N PRO A 461 -1.86 -16.39 -7.99
CA PRO A 461 -0.48 -16.00 -7.73
C PRO A 461 0.49 -16.98 -8.43
N ASP A 462 1.74 -16.59 -8.61
CA ASP A 462 2.80 -17.52 -9.00
C ASP A 462 3.01 -18.59 -7.91
N LEU A 463 3.27 -19.84 -8.32
CA LEU A 463 3.53 -20.98 -7.47
C LEU A 463 4.91 -21.57 -7.79
N PRO A 464 5.99 -21.05 -7.18
CA PRO A 464 7.37 -21.33 -7.60
C PRO A 464 7.89 -22.71 -7.19
N ALA A 465 7.22 -23.42 -6.28
CA ALA A 465 7.70 -24.69 -5.75
C ALA A 465 7.80 -25.78 -6.83
N THR A 466 8.99 -26.35 -6.98
CA THR A 466 9.28 -27.45 -7.90
C THR A 466 9.21 -28.82 -7.25
N ARG A 467 9.26 -28.89 -5.92
CA ARG A 467 9.16 -30.10 -5.11
C ARG A 467 7.85 -30.07 -4.32
N LEU A 468 6.94 -30.95 -4.66
CA LEU A 468 5.63 -31.01 -4.03
C LEU A 468 5.56 -32.10 -2.98
N VAL A 469 4.67 -31.87 -2.00
CA VAL A 469 4.36 -32.80 -0.93
C VAL A 469 2.87 -33.12 -0.92
N ILE A 470 2.47 -34.09 -0.10
CA ILE A 470 1.09 -34.58 -0.03
C ILE A 470 0.07 -33.45 0.21
N TYR A 471 -0.96 -33.39 -0.59
CA TYR A 471 -2.08 -32.46 -0.47
C TYR A 471 -1.73 -30.95 -0.50
N CYS A 472 -0.50 -30.54 -0.89
CA CYS A 472 -0.03 -29.17 -0.71
C CYS A 472 -0.92 -28.13 -1.42
N TYR A 473 -1.37 -28.38 -2.64
CA TYR A 473 -2.24 -27.49 -3.43
C TYR A 473 -3.65 -28.08 -3.71
N LYS A 474 -4.04 -29.14 -2.97
CA LYS A 474 -5.35 -29.73 -3.21
C LYS A 474 -6.47 -28.73 -3.04
N SER A 475 -7.38 -28.66 -4.02
CA SER A 475 -8.57 -27.78 -4.05
C SER A 475 -8.25 -26.29 -3.89
N MET A 476 -7.01 -25.83 -4.18
CA MET A 476 -6.55 -24.47 -3.85
C MET A 476 -7.46 -23.38 -4.43
N PHE A 477 -7.95 -23.55 -5.67
CA PHE A 477 -8.83 -22.62 -6.39
C PHE A 477 -10.18 -23.27 -6.74
N ASN A 478 -10.58 -24.33 -6.04
CA ASN A 478 -11.85 -24.96 -6.30
C ASN A 478 -13.00 -23.95 -6.19
N GLY A 479 -13.91 -23.91 -7.18
CA GLY A 479 -15.05 -22.98 -7.18
C GLY A 479 -14.70 -21.50 -7.37
N CYS A 480 -13.49 -21.15 -7.82
CA CYS A 480 -13.12 -19.78 -8.20
C CYS A 480 -13.71 -19.44 -9.58
N THR A 481 -15.02 -19.19 -9.62
CA THR A 481 -15.79 -19.06 -10.87
C THR A 481 -15.38 -17.90 -11.77
N SER A 482 -14.76 -16.85 -11.23
CA SER A 482 -14.24 -15.69 -11.99
C SER A 482 -12.79 -15.84 -12.44
N LEU A 483 -12.09 -16.93 -12.08
CA LEU A 483 -10.68 -17.14 -12.43
C LEU A 483 -10.54 -17.40 -13.94
N THR A 484 -9.83 -16.53 -14.65
CA THR A 484 -9.67 -16.60 -16.11
C THR A 484 -8.39 -17.26 -16.57
N SER A 485 -7.34 -17.30 -15.74
CA SER A 485 -6.05 -17.88 -16.03
C SER A 485 -5.47 -18.64 -14.85
N ALA A 486 -4.83 -19.76 -15.12
CA ALA A 486 -4.13 -20.57 -14.12
C ALA A 486 -2.66 -20.12 -13.98
N PRO A 487 -2.02 -20.33 -12.81
CA PRO A 487 -0.60 -20.05 -12.60
C PRO A 487 0.27 -21.11 -13.31
N LYS A 488 1.57 -20.82 -13.45
CA LYS A 488 2.55 -21.84 -13.86
C LYS A 488 2.68 -22.91 -12.78
N LEU A 489 2.83 -24.16 -13.22
CA LEU A 489 3.00 -25.34 -12.34
C LEU A 489 4.31 -26.05 -12.70
N PRO A 490 5.47 -25.64 -12.14
CA PRO A 490 6.79 -26.06 -12.62
C PRO A 490 7.23 -27.46 -12.18
N ALA A 491 6.48 -28.12 -11.27
CA ALA A 491 6.87 -29.40 -10.67
C ALA A 491 6.88 -30.54 -11.68
N LYS A 492 7.97 -31.31 -11.73
CA LYS A 492 8.16 -32.47 -12.62
C LYS A 492 7.84 -33.81 -11.97
N THR A 493 7.86 -33.89 -10.65
CA THR A 493 7.48 -35.07 -9.86
C THR A 493 6.36 -34.70 -8.90
N LEU A 494 5.30 -35.47 -8.87
CA LEU A 494 4.08 -35.16 -8.14
C LEU A 494 3.85 -36.12 -6.99
N ALA A 495 3.46 -35.57 -5.85
CA ALA A 495 3.08 -36.32 -4.66
C ALA A 495 1.58 -36.67 -4.65
N TYR A 496 1.19 -37.49 -3.68
CA TYR A 496 -0.19 -37.92 -3.42
C TYR A 496 -1.15 -36.74 -3.29
N TYR A 497 -2.20 -36.67 -4.15
CA TYR A 497 -3.24 -35.62 -4.20
C TYR A 497 -2.73 -34.17 -4.31
N CYS A 498 -1.50 -33.89 -4.72
CA CYS A 498 -0.92 -32.56 -4.63
C CYS A 498 -1.70 -31.46 -5.41
N TYR A 499 -2.24 -31.78 -6.59
CA TYR A 499 -3.07 -30.88 -7.42
C TYR A 499 -4.52 -31.35 -7.56
N SER A 500 -4.96 -32.33 -6.74
CA SER A 500 -6.33 -32.84 -6.83
C SER A 500 -7.35 -31.71 -6.69
N THR A 501 -8.33 -31.65 -7.59
CA THR A 501 -9.43 -30.68 -7.66
C THR A 501 -8.99 -29.21 -7.61
N MET A 502 -7.74 -28.90 -8.01
CA MET A 502 -7.15 -27.57 -7.84
C MET A 502 -7.97 -26.47 -8.49
N PHE A 503 -8.51 -26.69 -9.70
CA PHE A 503 -9.34 -25.76 -10.47
C PHE A 503 -10.75 -26.26 -10.69
N SER A 504 -11.22 -27.26 -9.93
CA SER A 504 -12.57 -27.78 -10.10
C SER A 504 -13.61 -26.66 -9.95
N GLY A 505 -14.56 -26.56 -10.88
CA GLY A 505 -15.58 -25.50 -10.87
C GLY A 505 -15.10 -24.10 -11.25
N CYS A 506 -13.88 -23.93 -11.80
CA CYS A 506 -13.42 -22.65 -12.36
C CYS A 506 -14.07 -22.42 -13.73
N THR A 507 -15.34 -22.02 -13.73
CA THR A 507 -16.17 -21.93 -14.95
C THR A 507 -15.70 -20.89 -15.96
N SER A 508 -14.94 -19.87 -15.56
CA SER A 508 -14.36 -18.85 -16.46
C SER A 508 -12.96 -19.20 -16.99
N LEU A 509 -12.35 -20.31 -16.54
CA LEU A 509 -11.01 -20.71 -16.97
C LEU A 509 -11.04 -21.19 -18.42
N THR A 510 -10.38 -20.44 -19.33
CA THR A 510 -10.39 -20.71 -20.77
C THR A 510 -9.21 -21.55 -21.24
N SER A 511 -8.08 -21.54 -20.51
CA SER A 511 -6.86 -22.28 -20.82
C SER A 511 -6.28 -22.95 -19.58
N ALA A 512 -5.80 -24.16 -19.73
CA ALA A 512 -5.07 -24.88 -18.68
C ALA A 512 -3.59 -24.50 -18.65
N PRO A 513 -2.89 -24.60 -17.51
CA PRO A 513 -1.44 -24.43 -17.43
C PRO A 513 -0.73 -25.63 -18.05
N GLU A 514 0.55 -25.46 -18.42
CA GLU A 514 1.38 -26.61 -18.76
C GLU A 514 1.55 -27.54 -17.56
N LEU A 515 1.56 -28.85 -17.83
CA LEU A 515 1.78 -29.92 -16.86
C LEU A 515 3.06 -30.69 -17.21
N PRO A 516 4.23 -30.24 -16.74
CA PRO A 516 5.53 -30.80 -17.16
C PRO A 516 5.87 -32.15 -16.51
N ALA A 517 5.04 -32.62 -15.57
CA ALA A 517 5.32 -33.84 -14.80
C ALA A 517 5.27 -35.10 -15.70
N ILE A 518 6.29 -35.94 -15.58
CA ILE A 518 6.42 -37.22 -16.26
C ILE A 518 6.20 -38.43 -15.32
N GLU A 519 6.35 -38.21 -14.01
CA GLU A 519 6.10 -39.18 -12.95
C GLU A 519 4.95 -38.68 -12.07
N LEU A 520 3.90 -39.46 -11.97
CA LEU A 520 2.68 -39.08 -11.28
C LEU A 520 2.52 -39.83 -9.96
N GLY A 521 2.18 -39.10 -8.91
CA GLY A 521 1.70 -39.68 -7.66
C GLY A 521 0.23 -40.08 -7.75
N GLU A 522 -0.23 -40.93 -6.82
CA GLU A 522 -1.63 -41.33 -6.74
C GLU A 522 -2.55 -40.11 -6.64
N ARG A 523 -3.58 -40.09 -7.50
CA ARG A 523 -4.64 -39.08 -7.51
C ARG A 523 -4.14 -37.63 -7.60
N CYS A 524 -2.92 -37.42 -8.10
CA CYS A 524 -2.26 -36.10 -8.13
C CYS A 524 -3.06 -35.05 -8.95
N TYR A 525 -3.69 -35.44 -10.06
CA TYR A 525 -4.54 -34.60 -10.90
C TYR A 525 -6.03 -34.97 -10.84
N GLN A 526 -6.46 -35.76 -9.83
CA GLN A 526 -7.85 -36.13 -9.71
C GLN A 526 -8.77 -34.92 -9.74
N GLY A 527 -9.73 -34.86 -10.69
CA GLY A 527 -10.72 -33.80 -10.81
C GLY A 527 -10.14 -32.39 -11.01
N MET A 528 -8.86 -32.27 -11.45
CA MET A 528 -8.17 -30.97 -11.48
C MET A 528 -8.96 -29.88 -12.19
N PHE A 529 -9.64 -30.21 -13.28
CA PHE A 529 -10.48 -29.30 -14.09
C PHE A 529 -11.95 -29.74 -14.13
N ASP A 530 -12.43 -30.55 -13.19
CA ASP A 530 -13.83 -30.98 -13.15
C ASP A 530 -14.76 -29.77 -13.15
N GLY A 531 -15.66 -29.66 -14.14
CA GLY A 531 -16.61 -28.55 -14.27
C GLY A 531 -16.04 -27.25 -14.80
N CYS A 532 -14.82 -27.21 -15.37
CA CYS A 532 -14.28 -26.04 -16.07
C CYS A 532 -14.96 -25.87 -17.43
N THR A 533 -16.19 -25.36 -17.43
CA THR A 533 -17.07 -25.31 -18.61
C THR A 533 -16.57 -24.43 -19.76
N SER A 534 -15.69 -23.45 -19.50
CA SER A 534 -15.08 -22.59 -20.53
C SER A 534 -13.76 -23.12 -21.08
N LEU A 535 -13.22 -24.22 -20.55
CA LEU A 535 -11.94 -24.78 -20.98
C LEU A 535 -12.08 -25.41 -22.38
N THR A 536 -11.34 -24.89 -23.36
CA THR A 536 -11.42 -25.30 -24.78
C THR A 536 -10.42 -26.37 -25.18
N SER A 537 -9.26 -26.42 -24.51
CA SER A 537 -8.19 -27.39 -24.77
C SER A 537 -7.55 -27.88 -23.48
N ALA A 538 -7.27 -29.18 -23.42
CA ALA A 538 -6.48 -29.76 -22.34
C ALA A 538 -5.00 -29.44 -22.52
N PRO A 539 -4.20 -29.38 -21.43
CA PRO A 539 -2.75 -29.38 -21.54
C PRO A 539 -2.25 -30.73 -22.08
N GLU A 540 -1.07 -30.77 -22.64
CA GLU A 540 -0.44 -32.02 -23.03
C GLU A 540 -0.09 -32.85 -21.77
N LEU A 541 -0.65 -34.06 -21.67
CA LEU A 541 -0.39 -35.00 -20.58
C LEU A 541 0.83 -35.86 -20.94
N LYS A 542 2.02 -35.41 -20.54
CA LYS A 542 3.33 -35.96 -20.94
C LYS A 542 3.78 -37.16 -20.10
N ALA A 543 3.01 -37.56 -19.07
CA ALA A 543 3.45 -38.57 -18.12
C ALA A 543 3.65 -39.94 -18.79
N THR A 544 4.83 -40.51 -18.54
CA THR A 544 5.21 -41.86 -18.97
C THR A 544 5.04 -42.89 -17.87
N THR A 545 4.87 -42.47 -16.60
CA THR A 545 4.58 -43.31 -15.46
C THR A 545 3.28 -42.84 -14.81
N LEU A 546 2.26 -43.71 -14.79
CA LEU A 546 0.95 -43.45 -14.20
C LEU A 546 0.82 -44.09 -12.83
N ALA A 547 0.06 -43.43 -11.95
CA ALA A 547 -0.34 -43.95 -10.66
C ALA A 547 -1.89 -44.14 -10.58
N GLU A 548 -2.35 -44.77 -9.50
CA GLU A 548 -3.78 -44.95 -9.26
C GLU A 548 -4.52 -43.62 -9.30
N GLY A 549 -5.61 -43.58 -10.07
CA GLY A 549 -6.52 -42.44 -10.14
C GLY A 549 -5.88 -41.10 -10.55
N CYS A 550 -4.67 -41.11 -11.14
CA CYS A 550 -3.93 -39.87 -11.41
C CYS A 550 -4.71 -38.84 -12.26
N TYR A 551 -5.51 -39.27 -13.22
CA TYR A 551 -6.40 -38.45 -14.05
C TYR A 551 -7.90 -38.72 -13.78
N TYR A 552 -8.24 -39.34 -12.65
CA TYR A 552 -9.64 -39.65 -12.28
C TYR A 552 -10.49 -38.39 -12.37
N THR A 553 -11.58 -38.37 -13.17
CA THR A 553 -12.48 -37.21 -13.42
C THR A 553 -11.80 -35.90 -13.84
N MET A 554 -10.59 -35.93 -14.37
CA MET A 554 -9.75 -34.72 -14.55
C MET A 554 -10.45 -33.62 -15.35
N PHE A 555 -11.12 -33.93 -16.45
CA PHE A 555 -11.85 -33.02 -17.34
C PHE A 555 -13.36 -33.28 -17.37
N LYS A 556 -13.89 -33.97 -16.36
CA LYS A 556 -15.31 -34.23 -16.26
C LYS A 556 -16.09 -32.91 -16.30
N GLY A 557 -17.13 -32.82 -17.15
CA GLY A 557 -17.95 -31.62 -17.26
C GLY A 557 -17.28 -30.42 -17.93
N CYS A 558 -16.10 -30.57 -18.55
CA CYS A 558 -15.47 -29.51 -19.39
C CYS A 558 -16.21 -29.46 -20.73
N THR A 559 -17.43 -28.89 -20.76
CA THR A 559 -18.37 -29.00 -21.89
C THR A 559 -17.80 -28.41 -23.19
N LYS A 560 -16.95 -27.39 -23.15
CA LYS A 560 -16.33 -26.77 -24.33
C LYS A 560 -14.99 -27.39 -24.75
N LEU A 561 -14.56 -28.47 -24.10
CA LEU A 561 -13.29 -29.12 -24.41
C LEU A 561 -13.31 -29.76 -25.80
N SER A 562 -12.43 -29.34 -26.70
CA SER A 562 -12.35 -29.82 -28.08
C SER A 562 -11.11 -30.67 -28.38
N SER A 563 -10.07 -30.62 -27.55
CA SER A 563 -8.84 -31.39 -27.78
C SER A 563 -8.20 -31.90 -26.51
N VAL A 564 -7.65 -33.11 -26.55
CA VAL A 564 -6.90 -33.73 -25.47
C VAL A 564 -5.74 -34.52 -26.07
N THR A 565 -4.53 -34.32 -25.51
CA THR A 565 -3.32 -35.09 -25.82
C THR A 565 -2.86 -35.82 -24.57
N MET A 566 -2.78 -37.17 -24.64
CA MET A 566 -2.35 -38.04 -23.54
C MET A 566 -1.30 -39.03 -24.04
N LEU A 567 -0.07 -38.87 -23.57
CA LEU A 567 1.10 -39.60 -24.11
C LEU A 567 1.55 -40.78 -23.24
N ALA A 568 0.67 -41.26 -22.37
CA ALA A 568 0.98 -42.43 -21.55
C ALA A 568 1.03 -43.72 -22.39
N PRO A 569 2.00 -44.61 -22.15
CA PRO A 569 2.10 -45.94 -22.79
C PRO A 569 0.94 -46.85 -22.40
N SER A 570 0.60 -47.79 -23.30
CA SER A 570 -0.52 -48.72 -23.11
C SER A 570 -0.40 -49.59 -21.85
N ASP A 571 0.80 -50.04 -21.51
CA ASP A 571 1.07 -50.85 -20.32
C ASP A 571 0.77 -50.06 -19.03
N GLN A 572 1.09 -48.75 -18.99
CA GLN A 572 0.78 -47.89 -17.85
C GLN A 572 -0.72 -47.67 -17.69
N ILE A 573 -1.45 -47.45 -18.82
CA ILE A 573 -2.91 -47.29 -18.80
C ILE A 573 -3.59 -48.56 -18.29
N LEU A 574 -3.07 -49.74 -18.65
CA LEU A 574 -3.58 -51.02 -18.22
C LEU A 574 -3.27 -51.33 -16.75
N LYS A 575 -2.06 -50.96 -16.30
CA LYS A 575 -1.56 -51.24 -14.96
C LYS A 575 -2.15 -50.33 -13.87
N ALA A 576 -2.23 -49.03 -14.15
CA ALA A 576 -2.64 -48.06 -13.15
C ALA A 576 -4.18 -48.10 -12.94
N THR A 577 -4.59 -48.51 -11.74
CA THR A 577 -6.01 -48.63 -11.38
C THR A 577 -6.73 -47.30 -11.45
N ASN A 578 -7.88 -47.27 -12.18
CA ASN A 578 -8.71 -46.08 -12.29
C ASN A 578 -8.01 -44.81 -12.80
N CYS A 579 -6.83 -44.90 -13.45
CA CYS A 579 -6.03 -43.74 -13.84
C CYS A 579 -6.82 -42.71 -14.68
N CYS A 580 -7.68 -43.14 -15.59
CA CYS A 580 -8.52 -42.32 -16.46
C CYS A 580 -10.04 -42.54 -16.25
N TYR A 581 -10.48 -43.01 -15.08
CA TYR A 581 -11.90 -43.25 -14.82
C TYR A 581 -12.73 -41.97 -14.89
N ASN A 582 -13.74 -41.91 -15.76
CA ASN A 582 -14.59 -40.75 -16.00
C ASN A 582 -13.84 -39.44 -16.35
N TRP A 583 -12.60 -39.51 -16.78
CA TRP A 583 -11.76 -38.29 -16.97
C TRP A 583 -12.31 -37.34 -18.04
N LEU A 584 -13.06 -37.84 -19.05
CA LEU A 584 -13.73 -37.07 -20.11
C LEU A 584 -15.27 -37.17 -20.05
N TYR A 585 -15.84 -37.61 -18.92
CA TYR A 585 -17.30 -37.72 -18.79
C TYR A 585 -17.98 -36.36 -18.95
N ASN A 586 -18.92 -36.20 -19.87
CA ASN A 586 -19.57 -34.95 -20.25
C ASN A 586 -18.58 -33.84 -20.75
N ALA A 587 -17.38 -34.20 -21.21
CA ALA A 587 -16.49 -33.27 -21.86
C ALA A 587 -16.84 -33.12 -23.36
N GLY A 588 -16.67 -31.90 -23.91
CA GLY A 588 -16.93 -31.60 -25.31
C GLY A 588 -18.40 -31.78 -25.73
N THR A 589 -19.35 -31.52 -24.84
CA THR A 589 -20.79 -31.72 -25.09
C THR A 589 -21.52 -30.41 -25.42
N ASP A 590 -20.85 -29.25 -25.33
CA ASP A 590 -21.42 -27.95 -25.69
C ASP A 590 -21.70 -27.92 -27.21
N GLU A 591 -22.83 -27.33 -27.62
CA GLU A 591 -23.24 -27.22 -29.02
C GLU A 591 -22.26 -26.48 -29.92
N THR A 592 -21.43 -25.62 -29.33
CA THR A 592 -20.36 -24.88 -30.04
C THR A 592 -19.16 -25.77 -30.38
N VAL A 593 -19.02 -26.94 -29.81
CA VAL A 593 -17.92 -27.89 -30.09
C VAL A 593 -18.24 -28.70 -31.37
N THR A 594 -17.81 -28.14 -32.49
CA THR A 594 -18.05 -28.75 -33.83
C THR A 594 -17.12 -29.93 -34.15
N SER A 595 -16.00 -30.07 -33.42
CA SER A 595 -15.06 -31.18 -33.58
C SER A 595 -14.34 -31.51 -32.30
N ARG A 596 -13.99 -32.77 -32.08
CA ARG A 596 -13.20 -33.28 -30.97
C ARG A 596 -11.96 -34.02 -31.49
N THR A 597 -10.82 -33.80 -30.87
CA THR A 597 -9.55 -34.48 -31.22
C THR A 597 -8.96 -35.15 -29.98
N LEU A 598 -8.81 -36.45 -30.02
CA LEU A 598 -8.05 -37.21 -29.03
C LEU A 598 -6.73 -37.64 -29.65
N ILE A 599 -5.61 -37.21 -29.05
CA ILE A 599 -4.28 -37.62 -29.46
C ILE A 599 -3.72 -38.55 -28.39
N VAL A 600 -3.28 -39.74 -28.78
CA VAL A 600 -2.65 -40.73 -27.89
C VAL A 600 -1.31 -41.16 -28.47
N THR A 601 -0.48 -41.82 -27.68
CA THR A 601 0.85 -42.27 -28.09
C THR A 601 0.83 -43.09 -29.35
N ASP A 602 -0.04 -44.14 -29.37
CA ASP A 602 -0.20 -45.09 -30.45
C ASP A 602 -1.55 -45.78 -30.41
N GLU A 603 -1.78 -46.74 -31.34
CA GLU A 603 -3.01 -47.51 -31.37
C GLU A 603 -3.18 -48.42 -30.15
N ALA A 604 -2.08 -48.93 -29.56
CA ALA A 604 -2.14 -49.74 -28.38
C ALA A 604 -2.63 -48.97 -27.16
N ALA A 605 -2.16 -47.72 -27.00
CA ALA A 605 -2.63 -46.80 -25.96
C ALA A 605 -4.13 -46.45 -26.13
N TYR A 606 -4.59 -46.24 -27.37
CA TYR A 606 -6.03 -46.04 -27.63
C TYR A 606 -6.85 -47.26 -27.21
N LYS A 607 -6.45 -48.48 -27.66
CA LYS A 607 -7.13 -49.74 -27.28
C LYS A 607 -7.12 -49.96 -25.76
N ALA A 608 -6.04 -49.63 -25.09
CA ALA A 608 -5.97 -49.71 -23.62
C ALA A 608 -7.01 -48.80 -22.94
N LEU A 609 -7.18 -47.55 -23.41
CA LEU A 609 -8.25 -46.67 -22.92
C LEU A 609 -9.63 -47.19 -23.24
N GLU A 610 -9.85 -47.69 -24.45
CA GLU A 610 -11.17 -48.17 -24.90
C GLU A 610 -11.58 -49.45 -24.17
N SER A 611 -10.63 -50.32 -23.79
CA SER A 611 -10.89 -51.58 -23.09
C SER A 611 -11.38 -51.42 -21.64
N LYS A 612 -11.10 -50.27 -21.02
CA LYS A 612 -11.47 -50.01 -19.63
C LYS A 612 -12.84 -49.33 -19.55
N THR A 613 -13.69 -49.84 -18.66
CA THR A 613 -15.02 -49.25 -18.40
C THR A 613 -14.90 -47.81 -17.94
N LYS A 614 -15.66 -46.88 -18.58
CA LYS A 614 -15.71 -45.43 -18.24
C LYS A 614 -14.41 -44.63 -18.46
N TYR A 615 -13.42 -45.17 -19.19
CA TYR A 615 -12.26 -44.39 -19.56
C TYR A 615 -12.54 -43.48 -20.76
N LEU A 616 -13.18 -44.01 -21.83
CA LEU A 616 -13.60 -43.22 -22.98
C LEU A 616 -15.13 -43.15 -23.05
N PRO A 617 -15.75 -41.97 -22.90
CA PRO A 617 -17.18 -41.80 -23.19
C PRO A 617 -17.45 -41.92 -24.71
N ALA A 618 -18.69 -42.24 -25.09
CA ALA A 618 -19.06 -42.53 -26.46
C ALA A 618 -18.65 -41.44 -27.48
N ASN A 619 -18.81 -40.19 -27.10
CA ASN A 619 -18.47 -39.02 -27.93
C ASN A 619 -16.96 -38.76 -28.11
N TRP A 620 -16.08 -39.51 -27.44
CA TRP A 620 -14.61 -39.43 -27.61
C TRP A 620 -14.00 -40.68 -28.22
N LYS A 621 -14.85 -41.63 -28.64
CA LYS A 621 -14.39 -42.86 -29.30
C LYS A 621 -14.14 -42.65 -30.81
N LYS A 622 -13.24 -43.44 -31.36
CA LYS A 622 -12.97 -43.50 -32.80
C LYS A 622 -14.28 -43.87 -33.54
N GLY A 623 -14.64 -43.10 -34.57
CA GLY A 623 -15.89 -43.26 -35.29
C GLY A 623 -17.11 -42.55 -34.72
N ALA A 624 -17.00 -41.90 -33.54
CA ALA A 624 -18.06 -41.03 -33.05
C ALA A 624 -18.18 -39.75 -33.90
N THR A 625 -19.41 -39.23 -34.03
CA THR A 625 -19.67 -38.02 -34.82
C THR A 625 -18.77 -36.87 -34.37
N ASN A 626 -18.09 -36.21 -35.32
CA ASN A 626 -17.21 -35.09 -35.09
C ASN A 626 -16.01 -35.39 -34.18
N THR A 627 -15.57 -36.66 -34.12
CA THR A 627 -14.42 -37.05 -33.28
C THR A 627 -13.32 -37.68 -34.13
N THR A 628 -12.10 -37.11 -34.01
CA THR A 628 -10.87 -37.59 -34.64
C THR A 628 -9.92 -38.15 -33.59
N VAL A 629 -9.51 -39.40 -33.78
CA VAL A 629 -8.42 -40.00 -32.97
C VAL A 629 -7.14 -39.97 -33.79
N LYS A 630 -6.07 -39.40 -33.24
CA LYS A 630 -4.76 -39.30 -33.86
C LYS A 630 -3.71 -40.01 -33.00
N TYR A 631 -2.66 -40.50 -33.67
CA TYR A 631 -1.49 -41.03 -32.98
C TYR A 631 -0.39 -39.99 -32.98
N TYR A 632 0.33 -39.88 -31.88
CA TYR A 632 1.30 -38.84 -31.65
C TYR A 632 2.50 -39.04 -32.58
N THR A 633 2.83 -37.99 -33.33
CA THR A 633 4.05 -37.93 -34.11
C THR A 633 4.91 -36.82 -33.50
N PRO A 634 6.10 -37.15 -32.93
CA PRO A 634 7.00 -36.11 -32.41
C PRO A 634 7.26 -35.06 -33.48
N LYS A 635 7.19 -33.80 -33.10
CA LYS A 635 7.68 -32.73 -34.00
C LYS A 635 9.18 -32.89 -34.16
N GLN A 636 9.62 -33.03 -35.42
CA GLN A 636 11.06 -33.01 -35.78
C GLN A 636 11.67 -31.67 -35.44
#